data_b79f6f844d60126951bd4c7e3e19d477
#
_entry.id   b79f6f844d60126951bd4c7e3e19d477
#
_cell.length_a   1.000
_cell.length_b   1.000
_cell.length_c   1.000
_cell.angle_alpha   90.00
_cell.angle_beta   90.00
_cell.angle_gamma   90.00
#
_symmetry.space_group_name_H-M   'P 1'
#
loop_
_entity.id
_entity.type
_entity.pdbx_description
1 polymer ?
#
loop_
_entity_poly.entity_id
_entity_poly.type
_entity_poly.pdbx_seq_one_letter_code
_entity_poly.pdbx_strand_id
1 'polypeptide(L)'
;SFAARDMFAMLKDAQPQTEAGRDALARLARWDFQMKRDAPEPLIYHAWLRELTLRIFSDDLGSLAEEFVERAELTSTLLHVLSGRAQARDWCDDRSTEQRFETCSTLASEALDTAVTQLTQASGRDVAGLRWGDGFHDNSRKKREGALREGDAPGEDR
;
A
#
# COMPACT_ATOMS: atom_id res chain seq x y z
N SER A 1 -8.80 -3.91 -13.39
CA SER A 1 -9.28 -2.65 -12.78
C SER A 1 -8.76 -1.46 -13.56
N PHE A 2 -9.63 -0.53 -13.97
CA PHE A 2 -9.23 0.71 -14.67
C PHE A 2 -8.26 1.52 -13.79
N ALA A 3 -8.56 1.67 -12.51
CA ALA A 3 -7.73 2.39 -11.57
C ALA A 3 -6.29 1.83 -11.47
N ALA A 4 -6.11 0.51 -11.58
CA ALA A 4 -4.79 -0.09 -11.52
C ALA A 4 -3.90 0.33 -12.70
N ARG A 5 -4.44 0.46 -13.91
CA ARG A 5 -3.66 0.88 -15.09
C ARG A 5 -3.18 2.32 -14.99
N ASP A 6 -4.06 3.20 -14.52
CA ASP A 6 -3.73 4.62 -14.38
C ASP A 6 -2.69 4.83 -13.28
N MET A 7 -2.85 4.13 -12.14
CA MET A 7 -1.87 4.15 -11.05
C MET A 7 -0.53 3.54 -11.47
N PHE A 8 -0.56 2.51 -12.31
CA PHE A 8 0.64 1.87 -12.81
C PHE A 8 1.49 2.79 -13.70
N ALA A 9 0.87 3.73 -14.42
CA ALA A 9 1.60 4.71 -15.22
C ALA A 9 2.59 5.53 -14.37
N MET A 10 2.35 5.65 -13.07
CA MET A 10 3.20 6.36 -12.13
C MET A 10 4.41 5.56 -11.66
N LEU A 11 4.33 4.24 -11.72
CA LEU A 11 5.48 3.36 -11.46
C LEU A 11 6.45 3.31 -12.65
N LYS A 12 6.08 3.85 -13.80
CA LYS A 12 6.90 3.81 -15.01
C LYS A 12 8.29 4.46 -14.80
N ASP A 13 8.34 5.51 -13.99
CA ASP A 13 9.57 6.24 -13.68
C ASP A 13 10.12 5.89 -12.29
N ALA A 14 9.54 4.89 -11.62
CA ALA A 14 9.98 4.45 -10.32
C ALA A 14 11.35 3.74 -10.39
N GLN A 15 12.20 4.02 -9.41
CA GLN A 15 13.54 3.45 -9.28
C GLN A 15 13.73 2.85 -7.88
N PRO A 16 13.16 1.66 -7.60
CA PRO A 16 13.34 0.98 -6.33
C PRO A 16 14.81 0.70 -6.05
N GLN A 17 15.22 0.87 -4.79
CA GLN A 17 16.61 0.70 -4.37
C GLN A 17 16.91 -0.74 -3.93
N THR A 18 15.90 -1.48 -3.49
CA THR A 18 16.05 -2.87 -3.05
C THR A 18 15.96 -3.84 -4.24
N GLU A 19 16.60 -5.01 -4.11
CA GLU A 19 16.47 -6.08 -5.10
C GLU A 19 15.01 -6.58 -5.20
N ALA A 20 14.37 -6.76 -4.05
CA ALA A 20 12.97 -7.17 -3.98
C ALA A 20 12.04 -6.13 -4.62
N GLY A 21 12.29 -4.83 -4.41
CA GLY A 21 11.54 -3.76 -5.07
C GLY A 21 11.70 -3.76 -6.59
N ARG A 22 12.91 -3.99 -7.09
CA ARG A 22 13.16 -4.12 -8.54
C ARG A 22 12.48 -5.34 -9.16
N ASP A 23 12.51 -6.50 -8.48
CA ASP A 23 11.77 -7.70 -8.94
C ASP A 23 10.26 -7.44 -8.94
N ALA A 24 9.74 -6.82 -7.89
CA ALA A 24 8.33 -6.43 -7.81
C ALA A 24 7.92 -5.49 -8.95
N LEU A 25 8.71 -4.46 -9.24
CA LEU A 25 8.46 -3.53 -10.34
C LEU A 25 8.45 -4.27 -11.69
N ALA A 26 9.41 -5.15 -11.93
CA ALA A 26 9.48 -5.94 -13.16
C ALA A 26 8.28 -6.88 -13.33
N ARG A 27 7.74 -7.43 -12.24
CA ARG A 27 6.50 -8.25 -12.25
C ARG A 27 5.28 -7.40 -12.55
N LEU A 28 5.12 -6.29 -11.84
CA LEU A 28 4.04 -5.35 -12.08
C LEU A 28 4.03 -4.84 -13.53
N ALA A 29 5.20 -4.62 -14.14
CA ALA A 29 5.30 -4.19 -15.54
C ALA A 29 4.73 -5.19 -16.55
N ARG A 30 4.63 -6.45 -16.17
CA ARG A 30 4.08 -7.54 -17.02
C ARG A 30 2.72 -8.02 -16.56
N TRP A 31 2.16 -7.39 -15.52
CA TRP A 31 0.88 -7.80 -14.95
C TRP A 31 -0.29 -7.52 -15.88
N ASP A 32 -1.18 -8.50 -16.03
CA ASP A 32 -2.40 -8.43 -16.84
C ASP A 32 -3.57 -7.72 -16.14
N PHE A 33 -3.34 -7.15 -14.96
CA PHE A 33 -4.32 -6.49 -14.08
C PHE A 33 -5.46 -7.39 -13.59
N GLN A 34 -5.28 -8.71 -13.66
CA GLN A 34 -6.22 -9.66 -13.10
C GLN A 34 -5.90 -9.98 -11.65
N MET A 35 -6.94 -10.07 -10.83
CA MET A 35 -6.83 -10.35 -9.39
C MET A 35 -6.77 -11.86 -9.11
N LYS A 36 -5.79 -12.56 -9.67
CA LYS A 36 -5.60 -14.00 -9.48
C LYS A 36 -5.09 -14.31 -8.07
N ARG A 37 -5.72 -15.30 -7.41
CA ARG A 37 -5.39 -15.67 -6.02
C ARG A 37 -3.97 -16.17 -5.83
N ASP A 38 -3.42 -16.83 -6.83
CA ASP A 38 -2.11 -17.47 -6.83
C ASP A 38 -1.00 -16.58 -7.41
N ALA A 39 -1.34 -15.36 -7.85
CA ALA A 39 -0.40 -14.40 -8.37
C ALA A 39 0.10 -13.42 -7.28
N PRO A 40 1.37 -13.02 -7.31
CA PRO A 40 1.92 -12.03 -6.39
C PRO A 40 1.53 -10.58 -6.71
N GLU A 41 1.31 -10.25 -7.99
CA GLU A 41 1.12 -8.89 -8.46
C GLU A 41 -0.05 -8.16 -7.80
N PRO A 42 -1.24 -8.77 -7.61
CA PRO A 42 -2.33 -8.09 -6.92
C PRO A 42 -1.99 -7.72 -5.48
N LEU A 43 -1.30 -8.61 -4.76
CA LEU A 43 -0.88 -8.36 -3.38
C LEU A 43 0.14 -7.22 -3.31
N ILE A 44 1.14 -7.26 -4.18
CA ILE A 44 2.17 -6.21 -4.28
C ILE A 44 1.53 -4.87 -4.61
N TYR A 45 0.62 -4.82 -5.58
CA TYR A 45 -0.07 -3.60 -5.99
C TYR A 45 -0.87 -2.98 -4.83
N HIS A 46 -1.64 -3.77 -4.10
CA HIS A 46 -2.43 -3.26 -2.98
C HIS A 46 -1.56 -2.79 -1.81
N ALA A 47 -0.51 -3.52 -1.47
CA ALA A 47 0.42 -3.11 -0.43
C ALA A 47 1.17 -1.82 -0.82
N TRP A 48 1.61 -1.72 -2.07
CA TRP A 48 2.21 -0.51 -2.61
C TRP A 48 1.26 0.69 -2.56
N LEU A 49 0.02 0.51 -3.00
CA LEU A 49 -0.98 1.58 -3.01
C LEU A 49 -1.27 2.09 -1.59
N ARG A 50 -1.38 1.18 -0.62
CA ARG A 50 -1.56 1.52 0.78
C ARG A 50 -0.37 2.32 1.32
N GLU A 51 0.83 1.86 1.09
CA GLU A 51 2.06 2.51 1.55
C GLU A 51 2.24 3.88 0.90
N LEU A 52 1.99 4.00 -0.40
CA LEU A 52 2.05 5.27 -1.12
C LEU A 52 1.03 6.28 -0.57
N THR A 53 -0.18 5.84 -0.29
CA THR A 53 -1.24 6.69 0.29
C THR A 53 -0.82 7.20 1.67
N LEU A 54 -0.27 6.34 2.52
CA LEU A 54 0.27 6.73 3.82
C LEU A 54 1.35 7.80 3.67
N ARG A 55 2.31 7.60 2.78
CA ARG A 55 3.41 8.56 2.56
C ARG A 55 2.94 9.91 2.06
N ILE A 56 1.93 9.95 1.19
CA ILE A 56 1.40 11.20 0.65
C ILE A 56 0.63 12.00 1.70
N PHE A 57 -0.10 11.33 2.58
CA PHE A 57 -1.06 11.99 3.46
C PHE A 57 -0.69 12.01 4.95
N SER A 58 0.40 11.33 5.36
CA SER A 58 0.75 11.22 6.79
C SER A 58 1.13 12.55 7.42
N ASP A 59 1.79 13.44 6.69
CA ASP A 59 2.19 14.76 7.18
C ASP A 59 0.97 15.68 7.40
N ASP A 60 -0.11 15.48 6.65
CA ASP A 60 -1.34 16.25 6.75
C ASP A 60 -2.35 15.67 7.74
N LEU A 61 -2.47 14.35 7.77
CA LEU A 61 -3.49 13.65 8.54
C LEU A 61 -2.99 13.11 9.90
N GLY A 62 -1.67 13.03 10.09
CA GLY A 62 -1.08 12.48 11.30
C GLY A 62 -1.64 11.08 11.62
N SER A 63 -2.15 10.88 12.83
CA SER A 63 -2.71 9.59 13.26
C SER A 63 -3.97 9.15 12.50
N LEU A 64 -4.64 10.05 11.80
CA LEU A 64 -5.82 9.73 10.99
C LEU A 64 -5.44 9.08 9.65
N ALA A 65 -4.18 9.13 9.23
CA ALA A 65 -3.73 8.58 7.95
C ALA A 65 -4.02 7.07 7.84
N GLU A 66 -3.86 6.32 8.92
CA GLU A 66 -4.14 4.87 8.94
C GLU A 66 -5.63 4.56 8.74
N GLU A 67 -6.52 5.30 9.39
CA GLU A 67 -7.95 5.16 9.19
C GLU A 67 -8.36 5.56 7.76
N PHE A 68 -7.66 6.56 7.23
CA PHE A 68 -7.89 7.07 5.91
C PHE A 68 -7.57 6.04 4.81
N VAL A 69 -6.47 5.28 4.91
CA VAL A 69 -6.08 4.30 3.87
C VAL A 69 -6.99 3.09 3.77
N GLU A 70 -7.86 2.87 4.75
CA GLU A 70 -8.86 1.79 4.71
C GLU A 70 -10.10 2.16 3.87
N ARG A 71 -10.20 3.40 3.41
CA ARG A 71 -11.36 3.89 2.64
C ARG A 71 -11.12 3.79 1.14
N ALA A 72 -11.99 3.08 0.45
CA ALA A 72 -11.87 2.81 -1.00
C ALA A 72 -11.96 4.08 -1.88
N GLU A 73 -12.60 5.14 -1.38
CA GLU A 73 -12.77 6.42 -2.10
C GLU A 73 -11.43 7.14 -2.34
N LEU A 74 -10.40 6.75 -1.60
CA LEU A 74 -9.09 7.39 -1.68
C LEU A 74 -8.31 7.07 -2.93
N THR A 75 -8.56 5.94 -3.57
CA THR A 75 -7.90 5.62 -4.85
C THR A 75 -8.17 6.70 -5.88
N SER A 76 -9.40 7.22 -5.95
CA SER A 76 -9.73 8.31 -6.89
C SER A 76 -9.09 9.63 -6.49
N THR A 77 -9.01 9.95 -5.20
CA THR A 77 -8.32 11.13 -4.68
C THR A 77 -6.83 11.04 -4.95
N LEU A 78 -6.22 9.90 -4.67
CA LEU A 78 -4.81 9.65 -4.96
C LEU A 78 -4.50 9.82 -6.44
N LEU A 79 -5.31 9.23 -7.33
CA LEU A 79 -5.19 9.44 -8.78
C LEU A 79 -5.26 10.91 -9.18
N HIS A 80 -6.13 11.67 -8.54
CA HIS A 80 -6.30 13.11 -8.78
C HIS A 80 -5.06 13.91 -8.37
N VAL A 81 -4.53 13.63 -7.19
CA VAL A 81 -3.29 14.21 -6.67
C VAL A 81 -2.14 13.92 -7.61
N LEU A 82 -1.97 12.67 -7.97
CA LEU A 82 -0.84 12.18 -8.75
C LEU A 82 -0.93 12.55 -10.23
N SER A 83 -2.11 12.82 -10.76
CA SER A 83 -2.28 13.34 -12.13
C SER A 83 -1.99 14.85 -12.25
N GLY A 84 -1.55 15.50 -11.17
CA GLY A 84 -1.28 16.94 -11.14
C GLY A 84 -2.51 17.83 -11.25
N ARG A 85 -3.72 17.26 -11.11
CA ARG A 85 -4.98 18.00 -11.19
C ARG A 85 -5.38 18.67 -9.88
N ALA A 86 -4.73 18.35 -8.78
CA ALA A 86 -4.91 19.04 -7.50
C ALA A 86 -4.05 20.32 -7.52
N GLN A 87 -4.66 21.45 -7.81
CA GLN A 87 -3.99 22.67 -8.22
C GLN A 87 -3.38 23.53 -7.11
N ALA A 88 -3.39 23.16 -5.87
CA ALA A 88 -3.01 24.12 -4.83
C ALA A 88 -1.72 23.78 -4.10
N ARG A 89 -1.10 22.62 -4.31
CA ARG A 89 -0.04 22.12 -3.45
C ARG A 89 0.66 20.91 -4.07
N ASP A 90 1.96 20.79 -3.85
CA ASP A 90 2.68 19.53 -4.10
C ASP A 90 2.42 18.57 -2.93
N TRP A 91 1.49 17.64 -3.13
CA TRP A 91 1.10 16.66 -2.13
C TRP A 91 2.14 15.57 -1.90
N CYS A 92 3.10 15.44 -2.80
CA CYS A 92 4.16 14.45 -2.67
C CYS A 92 5.37 14.96 -1.90
N ASP A 93 5.40 16.25 -1.60
CA ASP A 93 6.46 16.86 -0.80
C ASP A 93 6.11 16.76 0.69
N ASP A 94 6.86 15.95 1.42
CA ASP A 94 6.68 15.78 2.87
C ASP A 94 7.17 17.02 3.61
N ARG A 95 6.26 17.77 4.17
CA ARG A 95 6.53 19.01 4.90
C ARG A 95 7.31 18.82 6.20
N SER A 96 7.40 17.60 6.70
CA SER A 96 8.20 17.29 7.87
C SER A 96 9.70 17.23 7.56
N THR A 97 10.07 17.16 6.27
CA THR A 97 11.45 17.10 5.79
C THR A 97 11.90 18.44 5.19
N GLU A 98 12.30 19.40 6.02
CA GLU A 98 12.65 20.77 5.60
C GLU A 98 13.80 20.88 4.58
N GLN A 99 14.62 19.83 4.44
CA GLN A 99 15.83 19.85 3.60
C GLN A 99 15.73 18.95 2.35
N ARG A 100 14.60 18.30 2.12
CA ARG A 100 14.41 17.38 1.01
C ARG A 100 13.07 17.65 0.33
N PHE A 101 13.13 17.83 -0.96
CA PHE A 101 11.94 17.91 -1.82
C PHE A 101 11.66 16.52 -2.39
N GLU A 102 10.55 15.91 -2.01
CA GLU A 102 10.12 14.62 -2.51
C GLU A 102 9.23 14.80 -3.74
N THR A 103 9.52 13.99 -4.78
CA THR A 103 8.63 13.87 -5.94
C THR A 103 7.71 12.67 -5.79
N CYS A 104 6.56 12.68 -6.50
CA CYS A 104 5.66 11.52 -6.50
C CYS A 104 6.34 10.24 -6.98
N SER A 105 7.29 10.34 -7.92
CA SER A 105 8.09 9.20 -8.39
C SER A 105 9.02 8.66 -7.29
N THR A 106 9.62 9.55 -6.50
CA THR A 106 10.45 9.15 -5.35
C THR A 106 9.61 8.42 -4.32
N LEU A 107 8.47 8.99 -3.92
CA LEU A 107 7.56 8.35 -2.96
C LEU A 107 7.03 7.02 -3.47
N ALA A 108 6.69 6.93 -4.76
CA ALA A 108 6.24 5.67 -5.37
C ALA A 108 7.31 4.58 -5.31
N SER A 109 8.57 4.94 -5.52
CA SER A 109 9.72 4.03 -5.43
C SER A 109 9.94 3.52 -4.00
N GLU A 110 9.99 4.44 -3.05
CA GLU A 110 10.18 4.13 -1.63
C GLU A 110 9.00 3.33 -1.05
N ALA A 111 7.78 3.65 -1.46
CA ALA A 111 6.58 2.91 -1.09
C ALA A 111 6.63 1.46 -1.59
N LEU A 112 7.14 1.23 -2.80
CA LEU A 112 7.29 -0.12 -3.34
C LEU A 112 8.33 -0.92 -2.58
N ASP A 113 9.49 -0.34 -2.29
CA ASP A 113 10.54 -0.97 -1.49
C ASP A 113 10.03 -1.36 -0.09
N THR A 114 9.34 -0.45 0.57
CA THR A 114 8.78 -0.71 1.91
C THR A 114 7.70 -1.78 1.88
N ALA A 115 6.74 -1.66 0.97
CA ALA A 115 5.63 -2.60 0.86
C ALA A 115 6.12 -4.04 0.60
N VAL A 116 7.04 -4.21 -0.33
CA VAL A 116 7.58 -5.53 -0.68
C VAL A 116 8.44 -6.10 0.45
N THR A 117 9.24 -5.27 1.12
CA THR A 117 10.01 -5.69 2.29
C THR A 117 9.09 -6.20 3.40
N GLN A 118 8.02 -5.49 3.70
CA GLN A 118 7.05 -5.91 4.71
C GLN A 118 6.36 -7.23 4.32
N LEU A 119 5.95 -7.39 3.06
CA LEU A 119 5.31 -8.61 2.57
C LEU A 119 6.24 -9.83 2.64
N THR A 120 7.47 -9.70 2.21
CA THR A 120 8.46 -10.79 2.23
C THR A 120 8.86 -11.18 3.65
N GLN A 121 9.02 -10.21 4.55
CA GLN A 121 9.28 -10.45 5.96
C GLN A 121 8.10 -11.14 6.66
N ALA A 122 6.88 -10.68 6.44
CA ALA A 122 5.69 -11.22 7.07
C ALA A 122 5.37 -12.65 6.59
N SER A 123 5.60 -12.95 5.32
CA SER A 123 5.32 -14.26 4.72
C SER A 123 6.47 -15.27 4.85
N GLY A 124 7.70 -14.79 5.07
CA GLY A 124 8.91 -15.61 4.99
C GLY A 124 9.21 -16.13 3.57
N ARG A 125 8.64 -15.48 2.54
CA ARG A 125 8.79 -15.86 1.12
C ARG A 125 9.48 -14.75 0.34
N ASP A 126 10.10 -15.11 -0.78
CA ASP A 126 10.55 -14.13 -1.77
C ASP A 126 9.34 -13.53 -2.56
N VAL A 127 9.62 -12.55 -3.38
CA VAL A 127 8.59 -11.85 -4.18
C VAL A 127 7.81 -12.82 -5.08
N ALA A 128 8.49 -13.80 -5.67
CA ALA A 128 7.87 -14.81 -6.52
C ALA A 128 6.92 -15.75 -5.76
N GLY A 129 7.19 -15.94 -4.47
CA GLY A 129 6.41 -16.79 -3.57
C GLY A 129 5.19 -16.12 -2.97
N LEU A 130 5.04 -14.79 -3.09
CA LEU A 130 3.87 -14.07 -2.60
C LEU A 130 2.59 -14.51 -3.34
N ARG A 131 1.46 -14.48 -2.64
CA ARG A 131 0.15 -14.86 -3.20
C ARG A 131 -0.93 -13.90 -2.70
N TRP A 132 -1.78 -13.44 -3.60
CA TRP A 132 -2.93 -12.58 -3.28
C TRP A 132 -3.85 -13.20 -2.22
N GLY A 133 -4.11 -14.52 -2.35
CA GLY A 133 -4.96 -15.25 -1.41
C GLY A 133 -4.45 -15.26 0.02
N ASP A 134 -3.15 -15.14 0.26
CA ASP A 134 -2.56 -15.16 1.61
C ASP A 134 -2.80 -13.84 2.35
N GLY A 135 -2.83 -12.71 1.62
CA GLY A 135 -3.06 -11.38 2.20
C GLY A 135 -4.49 -11.15 2.75
N PHE A 136 -5.48 -11.83 2.18
CA PHE A 136 -6.88 -11.72 2.63
C PHE A 136 -7.19 -12.52 3.91
N HIS A 137 -6.45 -13.58 4.18
CA HIS A 137 -6.73 -14.47 5.32
C HIS A 137 -6.23 -13.90 6.66
N ASP A 138 -5.17 -13.11 6.66
CA ASP A 138 -4.57 -12.64 7.92
C ASP A 138 -5.42 -11.56 8.62
N ASN A 139 -5.98 -10.63 7.88
CA ASN A 139 -6.85 -9.60 8.45
C ASN A 139 -8.20 -10.14 8.96
N SER A 140 -8.76 -11.16 8.29
CA SER A 140 -10.00 -11.79 8.72
C SER A 140 -9.80 -12.66 9.97
N ARG A 141 -8.60 -13.24 10.12
CA ARG A 141 -8.26 -14.09 11.28
C ARG A 141 -8.01 -13.24 12.52
N LYS A 142 -7.23 -12.16 12.41
CA LYS A 142 -7.00 -11.21 13.51
C LYS A 142 -8.29 -10.57 14.00
N LYS A 143 -9.20 -10.24 13.09
CA LYS A 143 -10.51 -9.66 13.46
C LYS A 143 -11.42 -10.67 14.18
N ARG A 144 -11.35 -11.96 13.84
CA ARG A 144 -12.11 -13.02 14.55
C ARG A 144 -11.50 -13.36 15.90
N GLU A 145 -10.18 -13.39 16.03
CA GLU A 145 -9.49 -13.65 17.29
C GLU A 145 -9.64 -12.48 18.27
N GLY A 146 -9.68 -11.24 17.78
CA GLY A 146 -10.01 -10.06 18.58
C GLY A 146 -11.44 -10.08 19.10
N ALA A 147 -12.42 -10.41 18.26
CA ALA A 147 -13.83 -10.50 18.64
C ALA A 147 -14.14 -11.63 19.64
N LEU A 148 -13.38 -12.72 19.60
CA LEU A 148 -13.51 -13.83 20.57
C LEU A 148 -12.91 -13.51 21.95
N ARG A 149 -11.95 -12.59 22.03
CA ARG A 149 -11.37 -12.15 23.31
C ARG A 149 -12.21 -11.10 24.04
N GLU A 150 -13.05 -10.35 23.34
CA GLU A 150 -13.97 -9.38 23.94
C GLU A 150 -15.28 -10.00 24.46
N GLY A 151 -15.56 -11.26 24.10
CA GLY A 151 -16.80 -11.98 24.50
C GLY A 151 -16.72 -12.77 25.80
N ASP A 152 -15.56 -12.89 26.44
CA ASP A 152 -15.35 -13.73 27.62
C ASP A 152 -15.04 -12.89 28.87
N ALA A 153 -15.93 -11.95 29.20
CA ALA A 153 -15.96 -11.37 30.53
C ALA A 153 -16.84 -12.24 31.42
N PRO A 154 -16.33 -12.82 32.50
CA PRO A 154 -17.16 -13.61 33.41
C PRO A 154 -18.13 -12.66 34.11
N GLY A 155 -19.43 -12.93 33.94
CA GLY A 155 -20.47 -12.30 34.73
C GLY A 155 -20.28 -12.62 36.21
N GLU A 156 -20.02 -11.59 37.00
CA GLU A 156 -20.11 -11.70 38.45
C GLU A 156 -21.58 -11.84 38.84
N ASP A 157 -21.91 -13.04 39.25
CA ASP A 157 -23.13 -13.37 40.01
C ASP A 157 -23.07 -12.69 41.38
N ARG A 158 -24.07 -11.88 41.66
CA ARG A 158 -24.51 -11.54 43.02
C ARG A 158 -26.01 -11.64 43.14
#